data_c29981839d566ebdfffbd4abf9a94a58
#
_entry.id   c29981839d566ebdfffbd4abf9a94a58
#
_cell.length_a   1.000
_cell.length_b   1.000
_cell.length_c   1.000
_cell.angle_alpha   90.00
_cell.angle_beta   90.00
_cell.angle_gamma   90.00
#
_symmetry.space_group_name_H-M   'P 1'
#
loop_
_entity.id
_entity.type
_entity.pdbx_description
1 polymer ?
#
loop_
_entity_poly.entity_id
_entity_poly.type
_entity_poly.pdbx_seq_one_letter_code
_entity_poly.pdbx_strand_id
1 'polypeptide(L)'
;MEAIKVNETYSLVKVNPKSQEAQNLIEFLKVQRPDAYFNKMVKLGFQSPFKYFTAPSGNDGIVIYNGHRFLLSSFGIDKIDETSGVKEQEVLDFIKSVSLPFEPYDYQIDTIKKCLMNNKMLIKSATSSGKSLSISLILEFFRRKGLKGILVVPNINLLTQFKSDIESYGLKELLDEVQLLGNGNESDFKTTVTITTWQSMIDHIKEVQPDFIICDEVHKESGDVVSSILKESMNTKIKLGFTGTLPEDPIAKMTLLGLFGEPYTVITAKELIQRGLATPVKIKSVFLNYSKPEITMFRELKDYQKQLKYIKDHEKRLDVILKIALGMRQKDKNTLILYQHTEHGKQIYSEIFRRLNPGEELSEKDLTGKNAFEFQKEHNLFFMNGEVKGHIREKQRNLLEEVSGSILIAPYQVMSTGVNLRNLHFLILASPLKAFTTISQSLGRLMRKHPSKTEAVIFDIVDNLGKSCIFMKQYKHRVEASYIPEEFEIQKVDVSM
;
A
#
# COMPACT_ATOMS: atom_id res chain seq x y z
N MET A 1 33.54 12.13 11.29
CA MET A 1 32.76 12.79 12.38
C MET A 1 32.30 11.74 13.39
N GLU A 2 32.37 12.06 14.70
CA GLU A 2 31.84 11.17 15.74
C GLU A 2 30.33 11.39 15.90
N ALA A 3 29.56 10.32 16.00
CA ALA A 3 28.11 10.38 16.22
C ALA A 3 27.72 9.52 17.44
N ILE A 4 27.11 10.15 18.42
CA ILE A 4 26.67 9.52 19.66
C ILE A 4 25.16 9.32 19.65
N LYS A 5 24.70 8.11 19.98
CA LYS A 5 23.24 7.81 20.14
C LYS A 5 22.74 8.56 21.40
N VAL A 6 21.77 9.45 21.22
CA VAL A 6 21.15 10.22 22.31
C VAL A 6 19.96 9.46 22.91
N ASN A 7 19.13 8.89 22.07
CA ASN A 7 17.99 8.05 22.43
C ASN A 7 17.66 7.06 21.31
N GLU A 8 16.54 6.35 21.41
CA GLU A 8 16.15 5.37 20.38
C GLU A 8 15.75 5.99 19.02
N THR A 9 15.68 7.31 18.92
CA THR A 9 15.30 7.98 17.66
C THR A 9 16.44 8.81 17.08
N TYR A 10 17.26 9.44 17.92
CA TYR A 10 18.22 10.46 17.50
C TYR A 10 19.67 10.18 17.92
N SER A 11 20.59 10.62 17.07
CA SER A 11 22.02 10.75 17.35
C SER A 11 22.47 12.20 17.30
N LEU A 12 23.45 12.54 18.08
CA LEU A 12 24.21 13.81 18.03
C LEU A 12 25.51 13.56 17.25
N VAL A 13 25.70 14.26 16.14
CA VAL A 13 26.98 14.31 15.42
C VAL A 13 27.79 15.46 16.00
N LYS A 14 28.92 15.16 16.59
CA LYS A 14 29.85 16.15 17.14
C LYS A 14 30.60 16.84 15.99
N VAL A 15 30.19 18.04 15.68
CA VAL A 15 30.78 18.88 14.64
C VAL A 15 30.41 20.33 14.90
N ASN A 16 31.29 21.28 14.61
CA ASN A 16 30.90 22.68 14.66
C ASN A 16 29.81 22.94 13.63
N PRO A 17 28.59 23.35 14.02
CA PRO A 17 27.48 23.55 13.09
C PRO A 17 27.73 24.56 11.94
N LYS A 18 28.74 25.43 12.13
CA LYS A 18 29.16 26.43 11.14
C LYS A 18 30.32 25.95 10.25
N SER A 19 30.87 24.78 10.46
CA SER A 19 31.93 24.21 9.62
C SER A 19 31.44 23.78 8.25
N GLN A 20 32.38 23.70 7.31
CA GLN A 20 32.06 23.17 5.95
C GLN A 20 31.57 21.72 5.97
N GLU A 21 32.13 20.91 6.88
CA GLU A 21 31.73 19.51 7.09
C GLU A 21 30.27 19.40 7.54
N ALA A 22 29.86 20.27 8.49
CA ALA A 22 28.50 20.36 8.96
C ALA A 22 27.54 20.77 7.83
N GLN A 23 27.90 21.76 7.02
CA GLN A 23 27.12 22.21 5.89
C GLN A 23 26.95 21.10 4.82
N ASN A 24 28.02 20.35 4.54
CA ASN A 24 27.97 19.21 3.63
C ASN A 24 27.01 18.13 4.13
N LEU A 25 27.02 17.81 5.44
CA LEU A 25 26.07 16.86 6.05
C LEU A 25 24.63 17.35 5.98
N ILE A 26 24.39 18.64 6.26
CA ILE A 26 23.05 19.24 6.17
C ILE A 26 22.54 19.19 4.73
N GLU A 27 23.37 19.54 3.75
CA GLU A 27 23.02 19.46 2.32
C GLU A 27 22.72 18.03 1.87
N PHE A 28 23.48 17.05 2.34
CA PHE A 28 23.28 15.63 2.04
C PHE A 28 21.94 15.11 2.60
N LEU A 29 21.53 15.53 3.79
CA LEU A 29 20.28 15.14 4.44
C LEU A 29 19.13 16.13 4.19
N LYS A 30 19.24 16.95 3.15
CA LYS A 30 18.21 17.88 2.71
C LYS A 30 17.43 17.30 1.53
N VAL A 31 16.10 17.43 1.57
CA VAL A 31 15.22 16.96 0.51
C VAL A 31 14.34 18.10 0.01
N GLN A 32 14.30 18.30 -1.30
CA GLN A 32 13.39 19.27 -1.92
C GLN A 32 11.94 18.83 -1.75
N ARG A 33 11.06 19.75 -1.34
CA ARG A 33 9.63 19.49 -1.24
C ARG A 33 9.03 19.31 -2.63
N PRO A 34 8.28 18.22 -2.91
CA PRO A 34 7.67 18.01 -4.22
C PRO A 34 6.68 19.10 -4.62
N ASP A 35 6.04 19.74 -3.64
CA ASP A 35 5.07 20.83 -3.82
C ASP A 35 5.69 22.23 -3.77
N ALA A 36 7.01 22.36 -3.56
CA ALA A 36 7.68 23.65 -3.32
C ALA A 36 7.34 24.73 -4.35
N TYR A 37 7.23 24.35 -5.61
CA TYR A 37 6.93 25.28 -6.70
C TYR A 37 5.48 25.81 -6.67
N PHE A 38 4.52 25.03 -6.16
CA PHE A 38 3.09 25.39 -6.13
C PHE A 38 2.63 25.85 -4.74
N ASN A 39 3.37 25.52 -3.69
CA ASN A 39 3.00 25.79 -2.31
C ASN A 39 3.05 27.31 -2.01
N LYS A 40 1.90 27.86 -1.62
CA LYS A 40 1.76 29.30 -1.32
C LYS A 40 2.67 29.73 -0.16
N MET A 41 2.84 28.91 0.88
CA MET A 41 3.68 29.22 2.04
C MET A 41 5.16 29.27 1.66
N VAL A 42 5.61 28.40 0.74
CA VAL A 42 6.96 28.44 0.18
C VAL A 42 7.17 29.68 -0.68
N LYS A 43 6.21 30.01 -1.56
CA LYS A 43 6.27 31.21 -2.43
C LYS A 43 6.31 32.51 -1.62
N LEU A 44 5.64 32.56 -0.47
CA LEU A 44 5.61 33.72 0.42
C LEU A 44 6.79 33.75 1.41
N GLY A 45 7.71 32.79 1.36
CA GLY A 45 8.87 32.74 2.23
C GLY A 45 8.60 32.27 3.65
N PHE A 46 7.36 31.86 4.00
CA PHE A 46 7.00 31.35 5.32
C PHE A 46 7.44 29.90 5.55
N GLN A 47 7.75 29.17 4.49
CA GLN A 47 8.22 27.78 4.57
C GLN A 47 9.40 27.56 3.61
N SER A 48 10.42 26.81 4.07
CA SER A 48 11.55 26.45 3.20
C SER A 48 11.08 25.54 2.06
N PRO A 49 11.62 25.73 0.83
CA PRO A 49 11.41 24.80 -0.28
C PRO A 49 12.04 23.41 -0.02
N PHE A 50 12.79 23.26 1.08
CA PHE A 50 13.45 22.02 1.46
C PHE A 50 12.99 21.54 2.84
N LYS A 51 12.95 20.22 3.02
CA LYS A 51 12.87 19.55 4.33
C LYS A 51 14.27 19.15 4.75
N TYR A 52 14.67 19.58 5.93
CA TYR A 52 15.94 19.21 6.54
C TYR A 52 15.70 18.05 7.53
N PHE A 53 16.52 17.00 7.44
CA PHE A 53 16.52 15.88 8.37
C PHE A 53 17.63 16.01 9.42
N THR A 54 18.04 17.25 9.65
CA THR A 54 19.03 17.65 10.63
C THR A 54 18.48 18.79 11.47
N ALA A 55 18.94 18.92 12.70
CA ALA A 55 18.69 20.06 13.55
C ALA A 55 19.97 20.47 14.30
N PRO A 56 20.28 21.77 14.44
CA PRO A 56 21.41 22.21 15.26
C PRO A 56 21.14 21.90 16.74
N SER A 57 22.19 21.51 17.48
CA SER A 57 22.18 21.29 18.93
C SER A 57 23.15 22.23 19.59
N GLY A 58 22.70 23.46 19.82
CA GLY A 58 23.57 24.51 20.37
C GLY A 58 24.81 24.77 19.49
N ASN A 59 25.99 24.88 20.12
CA ASN A 59 27.29 24.98 19.43
C ASN A 59 28.00 23.62 19.27
N ASP A 60 27.40 22.53 19.77
CA ASP A 60 28.12 21.26 20.01
C ASP A 60 27.89 20.23 18.89
N GLY A 61 26.91 20.42 18.01
CA GLY A 61 26.71 19.46 16.96
C GLY A 61 25.40 19.59 16.19
N ILE A 62 25.12 18.54 15.44
CA ILE A 62 23.93 18.38 14.62
C ILE A 62 23.20 17.11 15.04
N VAL A 63 21.89 17.23 15.30
CA VAL A 63 21.02 16.09 15.57
C VAL A 63 20.52 15.50 14.26
N ILE A 64 20.62 14.19 14.15
CA ILE A 64 20.13 13.39 13.02
C ILE A 64 19.27 12.22 13.52
N TYR A 65 18.45 11.64 12.65
CA TYR A 65 17.80 10.36 12.95
C TYR A 65 18.81 9.22 12.99
N ASN A 66 18.67 8.30 13.96
CA ASN A 66 19.49 7.12 14.09
C ASN A 66 19.53 6.28 12.81
N GLY A 67 18.36 6.09 12.19
CA GLY A 67 18.24 5.31 10.98
C GLY A 67 18.97 5.88 9.78
N HIS A 68 19.25 7.19 9.73
CA HIS A 68 20.02 7.77 8.62
C HIS A 68 21.51 7.44 8.66
N ARG A 69 22.04 6.91 9.76
CA ARG A 69 23.48 6.67 9.89
C ARG A 69 24.03 5.69 8.86
N PHE A 70 23.22 4.75 8.35
CA PHE A 70 23.65 3.85 7.27
C PHE A 70 23.98 4.58 5.95
N LEU A 71 23.45 5.78 5.74
CA LEU A 71 23.72 6.62 4.57
C LEU A 71 25.00 7.45 4.73
N LEU A 72 25.60 7.51 5.92
CA LEU A 72 26.59 8.51 6.29
C LEU A 72 28.02 7.96 6.43
N SER A 73 28.31 6.77 5.90
CA SER A 73 29.65 6.17 5.91
C SER A 73 30.70 7.07 5.27
N SER A 74 30.35 7.80 4.20
CA SER A 74 31.25 8.76 3.54
C SER A 74 31.63 9.96 4.42
N PHE A 75 30.87 10.22 5.48
CA PHE A 75 31.17 11.24 6.49
C PHE A 75 31.91 10.67 7.68
N GLY A 76 32.33 9.40 7.66
CA GLY A 76 32.97 8.70 8.77
C GLY A 76 32.01 8.49 9.96
N ILE A 77 30.71 8.37 9.70
CA ILE A 77 29.69 8.08 10.71
C ILE A 77 29.27 6.62 10.56
N ASP A 78 29.50 5.84 11.60
CA ASP A 78 29.18 4.42 11.59
C ASP A 78 27.67 4.16 11.77
N LYS A 79 27.19 3.08 11.15
CA LYS A 79 25.87 2.51 11.39
C LYS A 79 25.72 2.12 12.86
N ILE A 80 24.53 2.34 13.43
CA ILE A 80 24.22 1.85 14.77
C ILE A 80 24.07 0.33 14.72
N ASP A 81 24.64 -0.36 15.68
CA ASP A 81 24.33 -1.76 15.94
C ASP A 81 22.95 -1.83 16.61
N GLU A 82 21.98 -2.32 15.86
CA GLU A 82 20.59 -2.50 16.31
C GLU A 82 20.30 -3.96 16.67
N THR A 83 21.34 -4.79 16.94
CA THR A 83 21.12 -6.19 17.36
C THR A 83 20.35 -6.25 18.67
N SER A 84 19.36 -7.16 18.71
CA SER A 84 18.52 -7.36 19.89
C SER A 84 19.16 -8.22 20.98
N GLY A 85 20.19 -8.98 20.61
CA GLY A 85 20.80 -10.02 21.45
C GLY A 85 20.07 -11.39 21.32
N VAL A 86 18.95 -11.49 20.63
CA VAL A 86 18.28 -12.75 20.34
C VAL A 86 19.12 -13.57 19.34
N LYS A 87 19.38 -14.84 19.67
CA LYS A 87 20.18 -15.74 18.84
C LYS A 87 19.33 -16.42 17.77
N GLU A 88 19.92 -16.69 16.61
CA GLU A 88 19.23 -17.38 15.49
C GLU A 88 18.62 -18.71 15.92
N GLN A 89 19.36 -19.52 16.69
CA GLN A 89 18.85 -20.81 17.16
C GLN A 89 17.60 -20.65 18.03
N GLU A 90 17.55 -19.64 18.88
CA GLU A 90 16.39 -19.35 19.72
C GLU A 90 15.13 -19.05 18.87
N VAL A 91 15.30 -18.32 17.75
CA VAL A 91 14.19 -18.03 16.83
C VAL A 91 13.73 -19.30 16.10
N LEU A 92 14.67 -20.13 15.66
CA LEU A 92 14.31 -21.39 14.98
C LEU A 92 13.60 -22.36 15.92
N ASP A 93 14.05 -22.47 17.18
CA ASP A 93 13.42 -23.31 18.20
C ASP A 93 12.03 -22.78 18.55
N PHE A 94 11.86 -21.46 18.63
CA PHE A 94 10.57 -20.82 18.80
C PHE A 94 9.61 -21.18 17.66
N ILE A 95 10.01 -20.98 16.40
CA ILE A 95 9.14 -21.28 15.24
C ILE A 95 8.70 -22.73 15.23
N LYS A 96 9.61 -23.67 15.54
CA LYS A 96 9.28 -25.12 15.66
C LYS A 96 8.33 -25.41 16.82
N SER A 97 8.35 -24.62 17.87
CA SER A 97 7.48 -24.81 19.05
C SER A 97 6.06 -24.29 18.85
N VAL A 98 5.81 -23.52 17.80
CA VAL A 98 4.48 -22.98 17.48
C VAL A 98 3.72 -23.98 16.62
N SER A 99 2.54 -24.39 17.08
CA SER A 99 1.66 -25.29 16.31
C SER A 99 0.87 -24.49 15.27
N LEU A 100 1.39 -24.42 14.05
CA LEU A 100 0.72 -23.77 12.91
C LEU A 100 -0.02 -24.81 12.06
N PRO A 101 -1.13 -24.42 11.38
CA PRO A 101 -1.84 -25.30 10.45
C PRO A 101 -1.10 -25.57 9.14
N PHE A 102 0.04 -24.89 8.91
CA PHE A 102 0.91 -25.02 7.75
C PHE A 102 2.34 -24.60 8.10
N GLU A 103 3.31 -25.01 7.30
CA GLU A 103 4.70 -24.59 7.46
C GLU A 103 4.92 -23.18 6.86
N PRO A 104 5.59 -22.27 7.59
CA PRO A 104 6.02 -20.99 7.04
C PRO A 104 7.06 -21.20 5.94
N TYR A 105 6.98 -20.38 4.89
CA TYR A 105 7.98 -20.38 3.84
C TYR A 105 9.34 -19.90 4.36
N ASP A 106 10.42 -20.32 3.68
CA ASP A 106 11.81 -19.97 4.00
C ASP A 106 12.03 -18.46 4.16
N TYR A 107 11.49 -17.65 3.24
CA TYR A 107 11.60 -16.20 3.30
C TYR A 107 10.78 -15.58 4.46
N GLN A 108 9.71 -16.24 4.91
CA GLN A 108 8.96 -15.81 6.11
C GLN A 108 9.76 -16.10 7.36
N ILE A 109 10.39 -17.28 7.45
CA ILE A 109 11.31 -17.65 8.54
C ILE A 109 12.47 -16.66 8.59
N ASP A 110 13.07 -16.32 7.44
CA ASP A 110 14.16 -15.34 7.38
C ASP A 110 13.70 -13.93 7.82
N THR A 111 12.50 -13.51 7.41
CA THR A 111 11.90 -12.26 7.89
C THR A 111 11.77 -12.22 9.41
N ILE A 112 11.23 -13.30 10.00
CA ILE A 112 11.04 -13.39 11.45
C ILE A 112 12.41 -13.35 12.16
N LYS A 113 13.40 -14.10 11.68
CA LYS A 113 14.76 -14.08 12.21
C LYS A 113 15.33 -12.65 12.19
N LYS A 114 15.30 -11.99 11.03
CA LYS A 114 15.79 -10.61 10.88
C LYS A 114 15.11 -9.64 11.83
N CYS A 115 13.78 -9.71 11.95
CA CYS A 115 13.02 -8.85 12.84
C CYS A 115 13.32 -9.10 14.32
N LEU A 116 13.42 -10.35 14.74
CA LEU A 116 13.66 -10.70 16.15
C LEU A 116 15.12 -10.48 16.58
N MET A 117 16.07 -10.59 15.64
CA MET A 117 17.50 -10.34 15.91
C MET A 117 17.87 -8.87 15.83
N ASN A 118 16.98 -7.98 15.40
CA ASN A 118 17.23 -6.54 15.28
C ASN A 118 16.12 -5.74 15.96
N ASN A 119 16.51 -4.65 16.64
CA ASN A 119 15.55 -3.78 17.31
C ASN A 119 14.81 -2.83 16.34
N LYS A 120 15.46 -2.47 15.23
CA LYS A 120 14.87 -1.56 14.23
C LYS A 120 15.09 -2.11 12.85
N MET A 121 14.01 -2.13 12.06
CA MET A 121 14.08 -2.61 10.68
C MET A 121 12.90 -2.11 9.86
N LEU A 122 13.17 -1.71 8.62
CA LEU A 122 12.17 -1.46 7.58
C LEU A 122 12.11 -2.68 6.65
N ILE A 123 11.00 -3.40 6.68
CA ILE A 123 10.81 -4.63 5.93
C ILE A 123 10.00 -4.33 4.67
N LYS A 124 10.64 -4.51 3.50
CA LYS A 124 9.98 -4.46 2.20
C LYS A 124 9.64 -5.88 1.75
N SER A 125 8.37 -6.20 1.67
CA SER A 125 7.88 -7.53 1.29
C SER A 125 6.73 -7.40 0.32
N ALA A 126 6.79 -8.11 -0.80
CA ALA A 126 5.76 -8.06 -1.84
C ALA A 126 4.35 -8.29 -1.28
N THR A 127 3.36 -7.71 -1.91
CA THR A 127 1.97 -8.01 -1.58
C THR A 127 1.71 -9.50 -1.81
N SER A 128 0.93 -10.13 -0.94
CA SER A 128 0.68 -11.59 -0.95
C SER A 128 1.86 -12.48 -0.52
N SER A 129 2.94 -11.93 0.03
CA SER A 129 4.01 -12.70 0.64
C SER A 129 3.67 -13.32 2.01
N GLY A 130 2.49 -13.01 2.57
CA GLY A 130 2.07 -13.49 3.90
C GLY A 130 2.67 -12.68 5.05
N LYS A 131 2.81 -11.37 4.90
CA LYS A 131 3.28 -10.45 5.96
C LYS A 131 2.55 -10.64 7.30
N SER A 132 1.21 -10.83 7.25
CA SER A 132 0.40 -11.02 8.47
C SER A 132 0.89 -12.21 9.31
N LEU A 133 1.27 -13.34 8.69
CA LEU A 133 1.82 -14.49 9.41
C LEU A 133 3.14 -14.13 10.10
N SER A 134 4.06 -13.50 9.37
CA SER A 134 5.36 -13.11 9.94
C SER A 134 5.18 -12.15 11.13
N ILE A 135 4.29 -11.16 10.99
CA ILE A 135 3.96 -10.22 12.07
C ILE A 135 3.33 -10.97 13.26
N SER A 136 2.38 -11.87 13.02
CA SER A 136 1.71 -12.64 14.09
C SER A 136 2.71 -13.51 14.87
N LEU A 137 3.67 -14.14 14.19
CA LEU A 137 4.71 -14.92 14.86
C LEU A 137 5.69 -14.04 15.64
N ILE A 138 6.02 -12.85 15.15
CA ILE A 138 6.82 -11.88 15.91
C ILE A 138 6.08 -11.43 17.17
N LEU A 139 4.78 -11.16 17.08
CA LEU A 139 3.93 -10.81 18.24
C LEU A 139 3.86 -11.96 19.26
N GLU A 140 3.71 -13.20 18.80
CA GLU A 140 3.72 -14.39 19.65
C GLU A 140 5.07 -14.57 20.37
N PHE A 141 6.18 -14.32 19.68
CA PHE A 141 7.49 -14.33 20.31
C PHE A 141 7.60 -13.28 21.42
N PHE A 142 7.14 -12.05 21.15
CA PHE A 142 7.15 -10.96 22.14
C PHE A 142 6.24 -11.28 23.32
N ARG A 143 5.07 -11.87 23.09
CA ARG A 143 4.19 -12.38 24.15
C ARG A 143 4.92 -13.35 25.07
N ARG A 144 5.59 -14.36 24.50
CA ARG A 144 6.36 -15.35 25.28
C ARG A 144 7.53 -14.75 26.06
N LYS A 145 8.03 -13.58 25.60
CA LYS A 145 9.05 -12.80 26.30
C LYS A 145 8.48 -11.85 27.36
N GLY A 146 7.17 -11.76 27.50
CA GLY A 146 6.49 -10.86 28.43
C GLY A 146 6.56 -9.38 27.99
N LEU A 147 6.88 -9.09 26.73
CA LEU A 147 6.92 -7.74 26.20
C LEU A 147 5.52 -7.28 25.84
N LYS A 148 5.24 -5.97 26.02
CA LYS A 148 3.97 -5.33 25.70
C LYS A 148 4.16 -4.26 24.64
N GLY A 149 3.25 -4.24 23.65
CA GLY A 149 3.41 -3.25 22.61
C GLY A 149 2.21 -3.10 21.67
N ILE A 150 2.48 -2.46 20.57
CA ILE A 150 1.46 -1.93 19.69
C ILE A 150 1.70 -2.41 18.26
N LEU A 151 0.63 -2.91 17.61
CA LEU A 151 0.56 -3.10 16.18
C LEU A 151 -0.29 -1.99 15.56
N VAL A 152 0.31 -1.12 14.76
CA VAL A 152 -0.38 -0.04 14.07
C VAL A 152 -0.71 -0.49 12.65
N VAL A 153 -2.00 -0.38 12.27
CA VAL A 153 -2.51 -0.73 10.95
C VAL A 153 -3.16 0.47 10.26
N PRO A 154 -3.26 0.50 8.92
CA PRO A 154 -3.71 1.67 8.18
C PRO A 154 -5.18 2.05 8.39
N ASN A 155 -6.05 1.10 8.67
CA ASN A 155 -7.49 1.34 8.77
C ASN A 155 -8.21 0.32 9.64
N ILE A 156 -9.44 0.67 10.03
CA ILE A 156 -10.30 -0.10 10.93
C ILE A 156 -10.58 -1.53 10.42
N ASN A 157 -10.75 -1.72 9.10
CA ASN A 157 -11.02 -3.06 8.54
C ASN A 157 -9.84 -4.02 8.77
N LEU A 158 -8.62 -3.48 8.76
CA LEU A 158 -7.42 -4.28 9.04
C LEU A 158 -7.26 -4.63 10.51
N LEU A 159 -7.85 -3.87 11.44
CA LEU A 159 -7.91 -4.25 12.87
C LEU A 159 -8.57 -5.62 13.06
N THR A 160 -9.81 -5.74 12.56
CA THR A 160 -10.60 -6.96 12.68
C THR A 160 -10.03 -8.09 11.86
N GLN A 161 -9.53 -7.79 10.66
CA GLN A 161 -8.88 -8.79 9.81
C GLN A 161 -7.64 -9.37 10.49
N PHE A 162 -6.78 -8.54 11.08
CA PHE A 162 -5.55 -9.02 11.73
C PHE A 162 -5.88 -9.96 12.91
N LYS A 163 -6.91 -9.62 13.69
CA LYS A 163 -7.39 -10.49 14.76
C LYS A 163 -7.89 -11.83 14.21
N SER A 164 -8.67 -11.82 13.13
CA SER A 164 -9.12 -13.03 12.45
C SER A 164 -7.96 -13.85 11.83
N ASP A 165 -6.94 -13.18 11.32
CA ASP A 165 -5.73 -13.84 10.80
C ASP A 165 -5.00 -14.59 11.93
N ILE A 166 -4.80 -13.96 13.10
CA ILE A 166 -4.20 -14.60 14.31
C ILE A 166 -4.98 -15.85 14.70
N GLU A 167 -6.33 -15.77 14.71
CA GLU A 167 -7.20 -16.90 15.00
C GLU A 167 -7.02 -18.03 13.97
N SER A 168 -6.98 -17.69 12.69
CA SER A 168 -6.80 -18.65 11.58
C SER A 168 -5.43 -19.36 11.61
N TYR A 169 -4.42 -18.72 12.20
CA TYR A 169 -3.09 -19.31 12.40
C TYR A 169 -3.02 -20.21 13.64
N GLY A 170 -4.08 -20.30 14.44
CA GLY A 170 -4.13 -21.14 15.63
C GLY A 170 -3.38 -20.59 16.84
N LEU A 171 -3.03 -19.29 16.84
CA LEU A 171 -2.29 -18.63 17.92
C LEU A 171 -3.23 -18.18 19.05
N LYS A 172 -3.82 -19.15 19.75
CA LYS A 172 -4.88 -18.91 20.74
C LYS A 172 -4.42 -18.05 21.91
N GLU A 173 -3.26 -18.35 22.48
CA GLU A 173 -2.74 -17.60 23.62
C GLU A 173 -2.44 -16.14 23.25
N LEU A 174 -1.95 -15.87 22.02
CA LEU A 174 -1.80 -14.51 21.52
C LEU A 174 -3.17 -13.85 21.35
N LEU A 175 -4.15 -14.56 20.77
CA LEU A 175 -5.49 -14.04 20.52
C LEU A 175 -6.18 -13.57 21.80
N ASP A 176 -6.01 -14.30 22.90
CA ASP A 176 -6.56 -13.98 24.23
C ASP A 176 -5.92 -12.69 24.83
N GLU A 177 -4.71 -12.35 24.38
CA GLU A 177 -3.98 -11.18 24.84
C GLU A 177 -3.97 -10.02 23.82
N VAL A 178 -4.86 -10.05 22.81
CA VAL A 178 -5.03 -8.97 21.83
C VAL A 178 -6.21 -8.08 22.20
N GLN A 179 -5.96 -6.79 22.32
CA GLN A 179 -6.99 -5.75 22.39
C GLN A 179 -7.04 -4.92 21.10
N LEU A 180 -8.22 -4.41 20.75
CA LEU A 180 -8.42 -3.51 19.63
C LEU A 180 -8.71 -2.10 20.14
N LEU A 181 -7.99 -1.09 19.64
CA LEU A 181 -8.25 0.32 19.91
C LEU A 181 -8.72 1.02 18.64
N GLY A 182 -9.90 1.62 18.69
CA GLY A 182 -10.58 2.28 17.57
C GLY A 182 -11.91 1.62 17.22
N ASN A 183 -12.69 2.24 16.35
CA ASN A 183 -14.03 1.78 15.96
C ASN A 183 -14.99 1.60 17.14
N GLY A 184 -14.91 2.49 18.14
CA GLY A 184 -15.72 2.39 19.37
C GLY A 184 -15.19 1.42 20.42
N ASN A 185 -14.05 0.76 20.17
CA ASN A 185 -13.36 -0.05 21.18
C ASN A 185 -12.33 0.81 21.91
N GLU A 186 -12.20 0.58 23.21
CA GLU A 186 -11.18 1.18 24.06
C GLU A 186 -10.15 0.13 24.49
N SER A 187 -8.91 0.54 24.69
CA SER A 187 -7.84 -0.29 25.24
C SER A 187 -7.27 0.36 26.48
N ASP A 188 -7.03 -0.44 27.50
CA ASP A 188 -6.32 -0.01 28.71
C ASP A 188 -4.81 -0.27 28.62
N PHE A 189 -4.33 -0.80 27.49
CA PHE A 189 -2.93 -1.15 27.19
C PHE A 189 -2.29 -2.12 28.19
N LYS A 190 -3.09 -2.90 28.91
CA LYS A 190 -2.57 -3.88 29.88
C LYS A 190 -2.24 -5.24 29.26
N THR A 191 -2.85 -5.56 28.13
CA THR A 191 -2.58 -6.80 27.39
C THR A 191 -1.26 -6.72 26.63
N THR A 192 -0.80 -7.89 26.14
CA THR A 192 0.47 -7.99 25.41
C THR A 192 0.45 -7.17 24.13
N VAL A 193 -0.66 -7.20 23.37
CA VAL A 193 -0.76 -6.50 22.07
C VAL A 193 -2.01 -5.64 22.01
N THR A 194 -1.84 -4.35 21.74
CA THR A 194 -2.92 -3.48 21.27
C THR A 194 -2.80 -3.28 19.76
N ILE A 195 -3.82 -3.71 19.00
CA ILE A 195 -3.91 -3.41 17.56
C ILE A 195 -4.72 -2.13 17.38
N THR A 196 -4.18 -1.15 16.67
CA THR A 196 -4.78 0.18 16.55
C THR A 196 -4.53 0.79 15.17
N THR A 197 -5.24 1.88 14.86
CA THR A 197 -4.93 2.71 13.70
C THR A 197 -4.01 3.87 14.08
N TRP A 198 -3.36 4.47 13.07
CA TRP A 198 -2.52 5.66 13.26
C TRP A 198 -3.27 6.80 13.97
N GLN A 199 -4.52 7.05 13.54
CA GLN A 199 -5.35 8.13 14.08
C GLN A 199 -5.69 7.90 15.55
N SER A 200 -6.08 6.68 15.89
CA SER A 200 -6.40 6.33 17.28
C SER A 200 -5.16 6.34 18.19
N MET A 201 -3.98 6.02 17.63
CA MET A 201 -2.75 5.97 18.42
C MET A 201 -2.20 7.33 18.78
N ILE A 202 -2.36 8.36 17.95
CA ILE A 202 -1.83 9.71 18.20
C ILE A 202 -2.26 10.24 19.57
N ASP A 203 -3.50 9.99 19.97
CA ASP A 203 -4.07 10.51 21.21
C ASP A 203 -3.52 9.80 22.46
N HIS A 204 -2.98 8.58 22.31
CA HIS A 204 -2.57 7.74 23.44
C HIS A 204 -1.05 7.54 23.55
N ILE A 205 -0.28 7.81 22.51
CA ILE A 205 1.14 7.43 22.46
C ILE A 205 2.00 8.05 23.57
N LYS A 206 1.62 9.24 24.06
CA LYS A 206 2.35 9.92 25.14
C LYS A 206 2.18 9.24 26.50
N GLU A 207 1.03 8.60 26.70
CA GLU A 207 0.67 7.93 27.94
C GLU A 207 1.18 6.49 27.98
N VAL A 208 1.40 5.90 26.79
CA VAL A 208 1.82 4.52 26.62
C VAL A 208 3.29 4.47 26.28
N GLN A 209 4.07 3.77 27.10
CA GLN A 209 5.49 3.48 26.85
C GLN A 209 5.64 2.00 26.46
N PRO A 210 5.39 1.64 25.18
CA PRO A 210 5.42 0.24 24.73
C PRO A 210 6.87 -0.24 24.61
N ASP A 211 7.10 -1.55 24.85
CA ASP A 211 8.39 -2.20 24.60
C ASP A 211 8.68 -2.30 23.10
N PHE A 212 7.60 -2.48 22.29
CA PHE A 212 7.71 -2.55 20.83
C PHE A 212 6.58 -1.81 20.12
N ILE A 213 6.89 -1.31 18.92
CA ILE A 213 5.92 -0.79 17.95
C ILE A 213 6.16 -1.49 16.61
N ILE A 214 5.15 -2.18 16.11
CA ILE A 214 5.12 -2.72 14.75
C ILE A 214 4.13 -1.92 13.93
N CYS A 215 4.53 -1.51 12.74
CA CYS A 215 3.72 -0.71 11.83
C CYS A 215 3.51 -1.48 10.52
N ASP A 216 2.28 -1.83 10.20
CA ASP A 216 1.97 -2.43 8.89
C ASP A 216 1.61 -1.35 7.86
N GLU A 217 2.00 -1.57 6.61
CA GLU A 217 1.80 -0.68 5.46
C GLU A 217 2.20 0.78 5.75
N VAL A 218 3.39 0.96 6.34
CA VAL A 218 3.92 2.27 6.78
C VAL A 218 3.97 3.35 5.68
N HIS A 219 3.90 2.94 4.41
CA HIS A 219 3.89 3.87 3.27
C HIS A 219 2.55 4.60 3.07
N LYS A 220 1.46 4.14 3.70
CA LYS A 220 0.11 4.70 3.50
C LYS A 220 -0.11 5.99 4.26
N GLU A 221 0.58 6.17 5.36
CA GLU A 221 0.44 7.36 6.18
C GLU A 221 1.43 8.45 5.77
N SER A 222 1.04 9.69 6.02
CA SER A 222 1.96 10.80 5.82
C SER A 222 3.17 10.64 6.72
N GLY A 223 4.35 10.98 6.23
CA GLY A 223 5.57 10.96 7.03
C GLY A 223 5.44 11.76 8.34
N ASP A 224 4.54 12.73 8.40
CA ASP A 224 4.29 13.53 9.60
C ASP A 224 3.54 12.76 10.68
N VAL A 225 2.53 11.94 10.34
CA VAL A 225 1.77 11.11 11.29
C VAL A 225 2.66 10.02 11.87
N VAL A 226 3.33 9.24 11.02
CA VAL A 226 4.30 8.21 11.44
C VAL A 226 5.39 8.82 12.31
N SER A 227 5.92 9.96 11.85
CA SER A 227 6.97 10.70 12.57
C SER A 227 6.50 11.17 13.96
N SER A 228 5.24 11.62 14.10
CA SER A 228 4.72 12.08 15.38
C SER A 228 4.65 10.94 16.39
N ILE A 229 4.04 9.80 16.01
CA ILE A 229 3.91 8.64 16.89
C ILE A 229 5.29 8.10 17.30
N LEU A 230 6.20 7.89 16.32
CA LEU A 230 7.49 7.30 16.62
C LEU A 230 8.46 8.26 17.31
N LYS A 231 8.27 9.58 17.21
CA LYS A 231 9.01 10.59 17.98
C LYS A 231 8.56 10.63 19.43
N GLU A 232 7.27 10.57 19.69
CA GLU A 232 6.75 10.50 21.07
C GLU A 232 7.15 9.18 21.76
N SER A 233 7.47 8.14 20.99
CA SER A 233 7.98 6.85 21.48
C SER A 233 9.51 6.79 21.52
N MET A 234 10.17 7.85 21.97
CA MET A 234 11.64 7.95 21.95
C MET A 234 12.35 6.85 22.75
N ASN A 235 11.71 6.29 23.77
CA ASN A 235 12.26 5.24 24.61
C ASN A 235 11.95 3.82 24.13
N THR A 236 11.00 3.64 23.20
CA THR A 236 10.68 2.34 22.63
C THR A 236 11.85 1.82 21.81
N LYS A 237 12.40 0.70 22.25
CA LYS A 237 13.60 0.11 21.65
C LYS A 237 13.30 -0.60 20.35
N ILE A 238 12.21 -1.36 20.29
CA ILE A 238 11.86 -2.21 19.13
C ILE A 238 10.88 -1.46 18.24
N LYS A 239 11.30 -1.16 17.00
CA LYS A 239 10.50 -0.47 15.98
C LYS A 239 10.62 -1.19 14.65
N LEU A 240 9.55 -1.88 14.23
CA LEU A 240 9.52 -2.64 12.98
C LEU A 240 8.48 -2.04 12.03
N GLY A 241 8.90 -1.67 10.84
CA GLY A 241 8.02 -1.15 9.80
C GLY A 241 7.87 -2.14 8.66
N PHE A 242 6.65 -2.51 8.30
CA PHE A 242 6.34 -3.39 7.17
C PHE A 242 5.71 -2.59 6.04
N THR A 243 6.11 -2.89 4.82
CA THR A 243 5.55 -2.24 3.62
C THR A 243 5.69 -3.13 2.38
N GLY A 244 4.72 -3.04 1.47
CA GLY A 244 4.86 -3.63 0.14
C GLY A 244 5.77 -2.82 -0.76
N THR A 245 5.75 -1.50 -0.59
CA THR A 245 6.47 -0.54 -1.43
C THR A 245 6.97 0.62 -0.60
N LEU A 246 8.11 1.20 -0.97
CA LEU A 246 8.57 2.45 -0.36
C LEU A 246 7.78 3.63 -0.93
N PRO A 247 7.56 4.71 -0.15
CA PRO A 247 6.92 5.91 -0.67
C PRO A 247 7.68 6.52 -1.85
N GLU A 248 6.95 7.03 -2.83
CA GLU A 248 7.54 7.82 -3.93
C GLU A 248 7.94 9.23 -3.47
N ASP A 249 7.19 9.78 -2.52
CA ASP A 249 7.53 11.07 -1.90
C ASP A 249 8.90 10.97 -1.21
N PRO A 250 9.90 11.75 -1.67
CA PRO A 250 11.24 11.69 -1.11
C PRO A 250 11.28 12.03 0.38
N ILE A 251 10.39 12.91 0.86
CA ILE A 251 10.31 13.31 2.27
C ILE A 251 9.77 12.14 3.10
N ALA A 252 8.67 11.53 2.67
CA ALA A 252 8.11 10.36 3.34
C ALA A 252 9.12 9.21 3.36
N LYS A 253 9.81 8.96 2.24
CA LYS A 253 10.86 7.95 2.15
C LYS A 253 12.00 8.20 3.14
N MET A 254 12.57 9.41 3.16
CA MET A 254 13.63 9.76 4.10
C MET A 254 13.16 9.70 5.56
N THR A 255 11.91 10.05 5.82
CA THR A 255 11.33 9.91 7.17
C THR A 255 11.32 8.45 7.62
N LEU A 256 10.84 7.53 6.78
CA LEU A 256 10.84 6.10 7.11
C LEU A 256 12.25 5.54 7.31
N LEU A 257 13.20 5.90 6.43
CA LEU A 257 14.59 5.51 6.58
C LEU A 257 15.20 6.03 7.91
N GLY A 258 14.85 7.26 8.29
CA GLY A 258 15.30 7.85 9.55
C GLY A 258 14.76 7.14 10.79
N LEU A 259 13.54 6.65 10.74
CA LEU A 259 12.85 6.04 11.88
C LEU A 259 13.13 4.54 12.03
N PHE A 260 13.23 3.80 10.91
CA PHE A 260 13.37 2.35 10.89
C PHE A 260 14.74 1.85 10.42
N GLY A 261 15.53 2.69 9.75
CA GLY A 261 16.85 2.33 9.21
C GLY A 261 16.79 1.82 7.77
N GLU A 262 17.82 1.04 7.41
CA GLU A 262 17.99 0.48 6.09
C GLU A 262 16.87 -0.52 5.72
N PRO A 263 16.26 -0.40 4.53
CA PRO A 263 15.21 -1.31 4.11
C PRO A 263 15.76 -2.69 3.77
N TYR A 264 15.16 -3.72 4.34
CA TYR A 264 15.41 -5.12 4.03
C TYR A 264 14.34 -5.63 3.07
N THR A 265 14.73 -6.03 1.85
CA THR A 265 13.81 -6.65 0.88
C THR A 265 13.75 -8.15 1.13
N VAL A 266 12.56 -8.64 1.48
CA VAL A 266 12.31 -10.05 1.81
C VAL A 266 12.18 -10.90 0.56
N ILE A 267 11.23 -10.56 -0.29
CA ILE A 267 10.91 -11.27 -1.54
C ILE A 267 10.20 -10.33 -2.50
N THR A 268 10.49 -10.46 -3.79
CA THR A 268 9.85 -9.70 -4.86
C THR A 268 8.64 -10.43 -5.43
N ALA A 269 7.77 -9.71 -6.15
CA ALA A 269 6.64 -10.32 -6.86
C ALA A 269 7.12 -11.35 -7.88
N LYS A 270 8.19 -11.06 -8.61
CA LYS A 270 8.81 -11.97 -9.56
C LYS A 270 9.26 -13.28 -8.91
N GLU A 271 9.97 -13.21 -7.78
CA GLU A 271 10.40 -14.41 -7.05
C GLU A 271 9.22 -15.25 -6.56
N LEU A 272 8.14 -14.61 -6.06
CA LEU A 272 6.91 -15.32 -5.69
C LEU A 272 6.31 -16.07 -6.88
N ILE A 273 6.26 -15.44 -8.06
CA ILE A 273 5.76 -16.05 -9.29
C ILE A 273 6.67 -17.21 -9.73
N GLN A 274 7.99 -17.02 -9.75
CA GLN A 274 8.96 -18.05 -10.13
C GLN A 274 8.92 -19.28 -9.22
N ARG A 275 8.69 -19.07 -7.92
CA ARG A 275 8.52 -20.15 -6.94
C ARG A 275 7.12 -20.78 -7.01
N GLY A 276 6.25 -20.33 -7.91
CA GLY A 276 4.88 -20.79 -8.01
C GLY A 276 4.01 -20.46 -6.79
N LEU A 277 4.39 -19.47 -5.98
CA LEU A 277 3.66 -19.03 -4.78
C LEU A 277 2.65 -17.94 -5.10
N ALA A 278 2.76 -17.29 -6.26
CA ALA A 278 1.82 -16.30 -6.76
C ALA A 278 1.40 -16.61 -8.19
N THR A 279 0.23 -16.09 -8.59
CA THR A 279 -0.26 -16.19 -9.98
C THR A 279 0.54 -15.24 -10.87
N PRO A 280 1.06 -15.70 -12.05
CA PRO A 280 1.67 -14.83 -13.03
C PRO A 280 0.72 -13.72 -13.49
N VAL A 281 1.26 -12.50 -13.61
CA VAL A 281 0.49 -11.32 -14.06
C VAL A 281 1.09 -10.77 -15.34
N LYS A 282 0.23 -10.53 -16.35
CA LYS A 282 0.58 -9.85 -17.60
C LYS A 282 -0.11 -8.50 -17.67
N ILE A 283 0.60 -7.49 -18.14
CA ILE A 283 0.07 -6.14 -18.37
C ILE A 283 -0.21 -5.96 -19.87
N LYS A 284 -1.46 -5.75 -20.24
CA LYS A 284 -1.85 -5.33 -21.59
C LYS A 284 -2.12 -3.84 -21.59
N SER A 285 -1.16 -3.04 -22.03
CA SER A 285 -1.31 -1.60 -22.19
C SER A 285 -2.07 -1.32 -23.48
N VAL A 286 -3.37 -0.99 -23.34
CA VAL A 286 -4.29 -0.73 -24.44
C VAL A 286 -4.22 0.75 -24.83
N PHE A 287 -3.43 1.05 -25.86
CA PHE A 287 -3.23 2.41 -26.36
C PHE A 287 -4.41 2.82 -27.26
N LEU A 288 -5.20 3.75 -26.79
CA LEU A 288 -6.26 4.38 -27.56
C LEU A 288 -5.64 5.53 -28.39
N ASN A 289 -5.48 5.27 -29.68
CA ASN A 289 -4.85 6.22 -30.59
C ASN A 289 -5.91 7.14 -31.22
N TYR A 290 -6.05 8.34 -30.68
CA TYR A 290 -7.00 9.36 -31.11
C TYR A 290 -6.59 9.99 -32.44
N SER A 291 -7.57 10.46 -33.22
CA SER A 291 -7.34 11.16 -34.47
C SER A 291 -6.63 12.53 -34.25
N LYS A 292 -5.99 13.04 -35.31
CA LYS A 292 -5.33 14.37 -35.22
C LYS A 292 -6.28 15.51 -34.82
N PRO A 293 -7.54 15.59 -35.37
CA PRO A 293 -8.51 16.60 -34.93
C PRO A 293 -8.84 16.51 -33.44
N GLU A 294 -9.06 15.29 -32.91
CA GLU A 294 -9.36 15.06 -31.50
C GLU A 294 -8.18 15.48 -30.60
N ILE A 295 -6.97 15.16 -31.00
CA ILE A 295 -5.76 15.58 -30.25
C ILE A 295 -5.64 17.11 -30.23
N THR A 296 -5.97 17.79 -31.35
CA THR A 296 -5.94 19.25 -31.43
C THR A 296 -6.98 19.87 -30.49
N MET A 297 -8.22 19.41 -30.57
CA MET A 297 -9.31 19.84 -29.69
C MET A 297 -8.97 19.59 -28.21
N PHE A 298 -8.44 18.41 -27.89
CA PHE A 298 -8.03 18.09 -26.51
C PHE A 298 -6.95 19.04 -25.95
N ARG A 299 -6.01 19.49 -26.77
CA ARG A 299 -4.96 20.43 -26.37
C ARG A 299 -5.50 21.81 -26.00
N GLU A 300 -6.65 22.20 -26.52
CA GLU A 300 -7.33 23.44 -26.16
C GLU A 300 -7.96 23.38 -24.77
N LEU A 301 -8.21 22.18 -24.26
CA LEU A 301 -8.70 21.94 -22.89
C LEU A 301 -7.54 22.12 -21.90
N LYS A 302 -7.32 23.33 -21.41
CA LYS A 302 -6.21 23.65 -20.48
C LYS A 302 -6.47 23.16 -19.05
N ASP A 303 -7.73 22.91 -18.70
CA ASP A 303 -8.16 22.46 -17.36
C ASP A 303 -8.19 20.93 -17.25
N TYR A 304 -7.58 20.39 -16.20
CA TYR A 304 -7.51 18.93 -15.97
C TYR A 304 -8.90 18.28 -15.85
N GLN A 305 -9.85 18.93 -15.21
CA GLN A 305 -11.19 18.36 -15.03
C GLN A 305 -11.94 18.29 -16.36
N LYS A 306 -11.75 19.28 -17.23
CA LYS A 306 -12.31 19.27 -18.60
C LYS A 306 -11.66 18.17 -19.44
N GLN A 307 -10.34 17.98 -19.32
CA GLN A 307 -9.61 16.91 -20.00
C GLN A 307 -10.10 15.53 -19.50
N LEU A 308 -10.27 15.37 -18.20
CA LEU A 308 -10.76 14.12 -17.61
C LEU A 308 -12.21 13.85 -18.02
N LYS A 309 -13.05 14.88 -18.05
CA LYS A 309 -14.43 14.76 -18.54
C LYS A 309 -14.46 14.29 -19.99
N TYR A 310 -13.66 14.91 -20.88
CA TYR A 310 -13.55 14.56 -22.28
C TYR A 310 -13.31 13.05 -22.50
N ILE A 311 -12.30 12.49 -21.83
CA ILE A 311 -11.98 11.06 -22.01
C ILE A 311 -13.03 10.13 -21.37
N LYS A 312 -13.68 10.53 -20.27
CA LYS A 312 -14.75 9.73 -19.64
C LYS A 312 -16.01 9.67 -20.51
N ASP A 313 -16.37 10.78 -21.14
CA ASP A 313 -17.57 10.90 -21.96
C ASP A 313 -17.35 10.39 -23.40
N HIS A 314 -16.14 9.93 -23.74
CA HIS A 314 -15.82 9.49 -25.09
C HIS A 314 -16.37 8.10 -25.39
N GLU A 315 -17.37 8.01 -26.29
CA GLU A 315 -18.15 6.79 -26.59
C GLU A 315 -17.27 5.61 -27.03
N LYS A 316 -16.36 5.83 -27.99
CA LYS A 316 -15.48 4.74 -28.47
C LYS A 316 -14.55 4.22 -27.35
N ARG A 317 -14.10 5.11 -26.45
CA ARG A 317 -13.31 4.71 -25.28
C ARG A 317 -14.10 3.78 -24.37
N LEU A 318 -15.33 4.15 -24.07
CA LEU A 318 -16.25 3.33 -23.31
C LEU A 318 -16.47 1.98 -24.02
N ASP A 319 -16.73 1.99 -25.31
CA ASP A 319 -16.93 0.77 -26.11
C ASP A 319 -15.75 -0.20 -26.05
N VAL A 320 -14.50 0.29 -26.05
CA VAL A 320 -13.31 -0.55 -25.87
C VAL A 320 -13.32 -1.23 -24.50
N ILE A 321 -13.60 -0.49 -23.43
CA ILE A 321 -13.69 -1.03 -22.07
C ILE A 321 -14.75 -2.11 -21.99
N LEU A 322 -15.93 -1.86 -22.56
CA LEU A 322 -17.05 -2.79 -22.56
C LEU A 322 -16.74 -4.06 -23.37
N LYS A 323 -16.12 -3.93 -24.54
CA LYS A 323 -15.71 -5.09 -25.36
C LYS A 323 -14.71 -5.98 -24.61
N ILE A 324 -13.75 -5.40 -23.92
CA ILE A 324 -12.81 -6.18 -23.09
C ILE A 324 -13.58 -6.91 -21.99
N ALA A 325 -14.40 -6.20 -21.21
CA ALA A 325 -15.12 -6.78 -20.08
C ALA A 325 -16.06 -7.92 -20.50
N LEU A 326 -16.87 -7.70 -21.54
CA LEU A 326 -17.80 -8.70 -22.07
C LEU A 326 -17.08 -9.89 -22.68
N GLY A 327 -15.98 -9.66 -23.42
CA GLY A 327 -15.17 -10.73 -23.96
C GLY A 327 -14.52 -11.62 -22.90
N MET A 328 -14.21 -11.06 -21.71
CA MET A 328 -13.69 -11.85 -20.59
C MET A 328 -14.81 -12.62 -19.88
N ARG A 329 -16.00 -12.03 -19.74
CA ARG A 329 -17.19 -12.73 -19.23
C ARG A 329 -17.56 -13.94 -20.06
N GLN A 330 -17.50 -13.84 -21.39
CA GLN A 330 -17.75 -14.97 -22.32
C GLN A 330 -16.76 -16.14 -22.14
N LYS A 331 -15.57 -15.87 -21.56
CA LYS A 331 -14.58 -16.90 -21.21
C LYS A 331 -14.80 -17.47 -19.81
N ASP A 332 -15.90 -17.15 -19.17
CA ASP A 332 -16.23 -17.58 -17.81
C ASP A 332 -15.18 -17.13 -16.77
N LYS A 333 -14.68 -15.91 -16.91
CA LYS A 333 -13.60 -15.35 -16.07
C LYS A 333 -14.07 -14.08 -15.35
N ASN A 334 -13.77 -14.01 -14.05
CA ASN A 334 -14.12 -12.86 -13.21
C ASN A 334 -13.26 -11.65 -13.56
N THR A 335 -13.92 -10.52 -13.76
CA THR A 335 -13.31 -9.25 -14.16
C THR A 335 -13.65 -8.15 -13.16
N LEU A 336 -12.65 -7.38 -12.73
CA LEU A 336 -12.81 -6.17 -11.96
C LEU A 336 -12.51 -4.95 -12.83
N ILE A 337 -13.45 -3.99 -12.86
CA ILE A 337 -13.25 -2.71 -13.54
C ILE A 337 -13.09 -1.64 -12.48
N LEU A 338 -11.95 -0.96 -12.48
CA LEU A 338 -11.66 0.11 -11.52
C LEU A 338 -11.90 1.50 -12.11
N TYR A 339 -12.66 2.29 -11.38
CA TYR A 339 -12.97 3.67 -11.73
C TYR A 339 -12.54 4.67 -10.65
N GLN A 340 -12.41 5.95 -11.01
CA GLN A 340 -12.07 7.03 -10.09
C GLN A 340 -13.30 7.83 -9.62
N HIS A 341 -14.27 8.06 -10.50
CA HIS A 341 -15.47 8.87 -10.24
C HIS A 341 -16.73 8.03 -10.36
N THR A 342 -17.61 8.11 -9.37
CA THR A 342 -18.81 7.27 -9.24
C THR A 342 -19.70 7.31 -10.49
N GLU A 343 -19.91 8.49 -11.08
CA GLU A 343 -20.71 8.63 -12.30
C GLU A 343 -20.13 7.86 -13.50
N HIS A 344 -18.79 7.82 -13.65
CA HIS A 344 -18.15 6.99 -14.67
C HIS A 344 -18.36 5.49 -14.39
N GLY A 345 -18.31 5.08 -13.13
CA GLY A 345 -18.61 3.71 -12.74
C GLY A 345 -20.06 3.33 -13.03
N LYS A 346 -21.02 4.20 -12.71
CA LYS A 346 -22.44 4.01 -13.03
C LYS A 346 -22.69 3.90 -14.56
N GLN A 347 -22.02 4.76 -15.35
CA GLN A 347 -22.09 4.71 -16.81
C GLN A 347 -21.60 3.37 -17.36
N ILE A 348 -20.43 2.89 -16.90
CA ILE A 348 -19.88 1.58 -17.30
C ILE A 348 -20.87 0.46 -16.94
N TYR A 349 -21.42 0.47 -15.72
CA TYR A 349 -22.37 -0.52 -15.26
C TYR A 349 -23.63 -0.54 -16.15
N SER A 350 -24.26 0.62 -16.36
CA SER A 350 -25.48 0.75 -17.14
C SER A 350 -25.30 0.29 -18.58
N GLU A 351 -24.17 0.59 -19.20
CA GLU A 351 -23.87 0.15 -20.55
C GLU A 351 -23.61 -1.37 -20.65
N ILE A 352 -22.92 -1.96 -19.67
CA ILE A 352 -22.73 -3.42 -19.59
C ILE A 352 -24.09 -4.08 -19.40
N PHE A 353 -24.90 -3.59 -18.46
CA PHE A 353 -26.24 -4.13 -18.20
C PHE A 353 -27.12 -4.13 -19.46
N ARG A 354 -27.21 -2.99 -20.14
CA ARG A 354 -28.01 -2.82 -21.38
C ARG A 354 -27.58 -3.79 -22.48
N ARG A 355 -26.27 -4.05 -22.62
CA ARG A 355 -25.74 -4.99 -23.62
C ARG A 355 -26.00 -6.45 -23.25
N LEU A 356 -26.05 -6.77 -21.97
CA LEU A 356 -26.33 -8.12 -21.48
C LEU A 356 -27.85 -8.43 -21.50
N ASN A 357 -28.68 -7.42 -21.24
CA ASN A 357 -30.12 -7.56 -21.05
C ASN A 357 -30.88 -6.58 -21.97
N PRO A 358 -30.90 -6.82 -23.31
CA PRO A 358 -31.59 -5.93 -24.24
C PRO A 358 -33.09 -5.87 -23.93
N GLY A 359 -33.61 -4.65 -23.72
CA GLY A 359 -35.02 -4.43 -23.44
C GLY A 359 -35.39 -4.38 -21.95
N GLU A 360 -34.48 -4.64 -21.05
CA GLU A 360 -34.69 -4.45 -19.61
C GLU A 360 -34.33 -3.01 -19.18
N GLU A 361 -35.13 -2.43 -18.30
CA GLU A 361 -34.89 -1.11 -17.72
C GLU A 361 -34.04 -1.24 -16.46
N LEU A 362 -33.09 -0.35 -16.31
CA LEU A 362 -32.21 -0.25 -15.14
C LEU A 362 -32.55 1.02 -14.35
N SER A 363 -32.85 0.87 -13.08
CA SER A 363 -33.09 1.99 -12.17
C SER A 363 -31.88 2.26 -11.26
N GLU A 364 -31.79 3.47 -10.69
CA GLU A 364 -30.73 3.78 -9.72
C GLU A 364 -30.84 2.92 -8.44
N LYS A 365 -32.05 2.45 -8.11
CA LYS A 365 -32.29 1.55 -6.97
C LYS A 365 -31.62 0.19 -7.15
N ASP A 366 -31.42 -0.26 -8.41
CA ASP A 366 -30.79 -1.52 -8.75
C ASP A 366 -29.26 -1.47 -8.55
N LEU A 367 -28.68 -0.26 -8.52
CA LEU A 367 -27.26 -0.06 -8.22
C LEU A 367 -26.98 0.07 -6.72
N THR A 368 -27.82 0.82 -5.98
CA THR A 368 -27.51 1.24 -4.59
C THR A 368 -28.66 1.05 -3.60
N GLY A 369 -29.85 0.62 -4.05
CA GLY A 369 -31.04 0.41 -3.24
C GLY A 369 -30.96 -0.80 -2.30
N LYS A 370 -31.99 -0.98 -1.47
CA LYS A 370 -32.05 -2.09 -0.49
C LYS A 370 -31.94 -3.48 -1.15
N ASN A 371 -32.49 -3.65 -2.34
CA ASN A 371 -32.52 -4.92 -3.08
C ASN A 371 -31.43 -5.00 -4.15
N ALA A 372 -30.55 -4.00 -4.23
CA ALA A 372 -29.51 -3.93 -5.27
C ALA A 372 -28.62 -5.20 -5.30
N PHE A 373 -28.32 -5.78 -4.14
CA PHE A 373 -27.50 -7.00 -4.08
C PHE A 373 -28.15 -8.19 -4.79
N GLU A 374 -29.45 -8.45 -4.58
CA GLU A 374 -30.15 -9.57 -5.20
C GLU A 374 -30.28 -9.35 -6.71
N PHE A 375 -30.62 -8.13 -7.15
CA PHE A 375 -30.63 -7.76 -8.56
C PHE A 375 -29.26 -7.98 -9.22
N GLN A 376 -28.18 -7.50 -8.61
CA GLN A 376 -26.82 -7.64 -9.13
C GLN A 376 -26.36 -9.11 -9.15
N LYS A 377 -26.79 -9.91 -8.18
CA LYS A 377 -26.52 -11.35 -8.11
C LYS A 377 -27.21 -12.09 -9.28
N GLU A 378 -28.46 -11.79 -9.57
CA GLU A 378 -29.23 -12.39 -10.67
C GLU A 378 -28.52 -12.18 -12.02
N HIS A 379 -28.01 -10.95 -12.25
CA HIS A 379 -27.35 -10.60 -13.51
C HIS A 379 -25.84 -10.92 -13.51
N ASN A 380 -25.28 -11.42 -12.41
CA ASN A 380 -23.85 -11.65 -12.22
C ASN A 380 -23.00 -10.41 -12.61
N LEU A 381 -23.52 -9.22 -12.25
CA LEU A 381 -22.94 -7.92 -12.54
C LEU A 381 -23.04 -7.04 -11.28
N PHE A 382 -21.92 -6.69 -10.70
CA PHE A 382 -21.84 -6.06 -9.38
C PHE A 382 -21.33 -4.63 -9.47
N PHE A 383 -21.93 -3.74 -8.68
CA PHE A 383 -21.51 -2.36 -8.50
C PHE A 383 -21.17 -2.09 -7.04
N MET A 384 -20.01 -1.53 -6.80
CA MET A 384 -19.55 -1.16 -5.48
C MET A 384 -19.17 0.32 -5.46
N ASN A 385 -19.63 1.05 -4.47
CA ASN A 385 -19.25 2.45 -4.21
C ASN A 385 -19.08 2.70 -2.70
N GLY A 386 -18.82 3.95 -2.31
CA GLY A 386 -18.66 4.34 -0.91
C GLY A 386 -19.93 4.19 -0.05
N GLU A 387 -21.11 4.21 -0.67
CA GLU A 387 -22.42 4.16 0.00
C GLU A 387 -22.85 2.74 0.34
N VAL A 388 -22.29 1.73 -0.34
CA VAL A 388 -22.60 0.32 -0.08
C VAL A 388 -22.12 -0.07 1.32
N LYS A 389 -23.03 -0.53 2.17
CA LYS A 389 -22.74 -0.92 3.56
C LYS A 389 -21.70 -2.05 3.63
N GLY A 390 -20.87 -2.07 4.67
CA GLY A 390 -19.77 -3.02 4.84
C GLY A 390 -20.19 -4.50 4.70
N HIS A 391 -21.32 -4.90 5.32
CA HIS A 391 -21.86 -6.26 5.26
C HIS A 391 -22.32 -6.66 3.84
N ILE A 392 -22.80 -5.71 3.02
CA ILE A 392 -23.16 -5.99 1.62
C ILE A 392 -21.90 -6.20 0.79
N ARG A 393 -20.87 -5.36 0.98
CA ARG A 393 -19.57 -5.55 0.33
C ARG A 393 -18.96 -6.92 0.65
N GLU A 394 -19.15 -7.39 1.87
CA GLU A 394 -18.67 -8.72 2.27
C GLU A 394 -19.48 -9.84 1.60
N LYS A 395 -20.81 -9.72 1.50
CA LYS A 395 -21.65 -10.66 0.73
C LYS A 395 -21.26 -10.70 -0.76
N GLN A 396 -21.06 -9.53 -1.39
CA GLN A 396 -20.59 -9.47 -2.78
C GLN A 396 -19.23 -10.15 -2.95
N ARG A 397 -18.31 -9.92 -2.02
CA ARG A 397 -16.98 -10.54 -2.01
C ARG A 397 -17.07 -12.07 -1.93
N ASN A 398 -17.81 -12.59 -0.97
CA ASN A 398 -17.94 -14.05 -0.74
C ASN A 398 -18.55 -14.71 -1.98
N LEU A 399 -19.59 -14.11 -2.56
CA LEU A 399 -20.20 -14.61 -3.77
C LEU A 399 -19.22 -14.63 -4.96
N LEU A 400 -18.40 -13.58 -5.13
CA LEU A 400 -17.41 -13.49 -6.22
C LEU A 400 -16.28 -14.54 -6.10
N GLU A 401 -16.05 -15.10 -4.92
CA GLU A 401 -15.10 -16.22 -4.75
C GLU A 401 -15.69 -17.54 -5.27
N GLU A 402 -17.01 -17.69 -5.29
CA GLU A 402 -17.72 -18.92 -5.64
C GLU A 402 -18.19 -18.95 -7.10
N VAL A 403 -18.46 -17.79 -7.67
CA VAL A 403 -19.02 -17.69 -9.04
C VAL A 403 -17.95 -17.37 -10.08
N SER A 404 -18.27 -17.65 -11.35
CA SER A 404 -17.42 -17.34 -12.48
C SER A 404 -18.15 -16.45 -13.51
N GLY A 405 -17.42 -15.86 -14.45
CA GLY A 405 -17.99 -14.96 -15.45
C GLY A 405 -18.56 -13.67 -14.88
N SER A 406 -18.21 -13.28 -13.65
CA SER A 406 -18.74 -12.09 -13.00
C SER A 406 -17.97 -10.84 -13.42
N ILE A 407 -18.68 -9.71 -13.47
CA ILE A 407 -18.07 -8.38 -13.60
C ILE A 407 -18.38 -7.58 -12.34
N LEU A 408 -17.33 -7.12 -11.66
CA LEU A 408 -17.43 -6.17 -10.56
C LEU A 408 -16.91 -4.81 -11.02
N ILE A 409 -17.69 -3.75 -10.80
CA ILE A 409 -17.29 -2.37 -11.08
C ILE A 409 -17.15 -1.66 -9.75
N ALA A 410 -15.95 -1.17 -9.44
CA ALA A 410 -15.61 -0.63 -8.12
C ALA A 410 -14.67 0.57 -8.21
N PRO A 411 -14.67 1.49 -7.22
CA PRO A 411 -13.70 2.56 -7.17
C PRO A 411 -12.31 2.04 -6.78
N TYR A 412 -11.26 2.73 -7.21
CA TYR A 412 -9.87 2.37 -6.86
C TYR A 412 -9.65 2.17 -5.35
N GLN A 413 -10.33 2.95 -4.51
CA GLN A 413 -10.21 2.87 -3.06
C GLN A 413 -10.62 1.50 -2.48
N VAL A 414 -11.53 0.79 -3.13
CA VAL A 414 -11.95 -0.56 -2.71
C VAL A 414 -10.77 -1.53 -2.69
N MET A 415 -9.84 -1.37 -3.64
CA MET A 415 -8.61 -2.19 -3.65
C MET A 415 -7.64 -1.86 -2.52
N SER A 416 -7.72 -0.68 -1.92
CA SER A 416 -6.88 -0.29 -0.78
C SER A 416 -7.48 -0.70 0.58
N THR A 417 -8.78 -1.00 0.66
CA THR A 417 -9.53 -1.20 1.92
C THR A 417 -9.70 -2.66 2.36
N GLY A 418 -8.86 -3.59 1.92
CA GLY A 418 -8.88 -4.95 2.46
C GLY A 418 -9.76 -5.97 1.72
N VAL A 419 -10.38 -5.63 0.58
CA VAL A 419 -11.17 -6.59 -0.20
C VAL A 419 -10.28 -7.73 -0.72
N ASN A 420 -10.48 -8.94 -0.20
CA ASN A 420 -9.75 -10.14 -0.59
C ASN A 420 -10.52 -10.88 -1.67
N LEU A 421 -10.13 -10.75 -2.94
CA LEU A 421 -10.69 -11.49 -4.07
C LEU A 421 -9.60 -12.36 -4.68
N ARG A 422 -9.64 -13.68 -4.41
CA ARG A 422 -8.69 -14.66 -4.97
C ARG A 422 -9.12 -15.10 -6.36
N ASN A 423 -10.43 -15.29 -6.57
CA ASN A 423 -11.04 -15.71 -7.85
C ASN A 423 -11.19 -14.54 -8.84
N LEU A 424 -10.16 -13.67 -8.95
CA LEU A 424 -10.11 -12.55 -9.87
C LEU A 424 -9.08 -12.81 -10.96
N HIS A 425 -9.53 -12.86 -12.22
CA HIS A 425 -8.70 -13.19 -13.38
C HIS A 425 -8.24 -11.95 -14.14
N PHE A 426 -9.12 -10.96 -14.26
CA PHE A 426 -8.89 -9.77 -15.08
C PHE A 426 -9.15 -8.49 -14.29
N LEU A 427 -8.29 -7.51 -14.53
CA LEU A 427 -8.41 -6.17 -13.99
C LEU A 427 -8.38 -5.16 -15.14
N ILE A 428 -9.36 -4.25 -15.19
CA ILE A 428 -9.40 -3.15 -16.15
C ILE A 428 -9.22 -1.84 -15.39
N LEU A 429 -8.16 -1.11 -15.70
CA LEU A 429 -7.93 0.24 -15.18
C LEU A 429 -8.68 1.22 -16.09
N ALA A 430 -9.97 1.46 -15.80
CA ALA A 430 -10.85 2.23 -16.67
C ALA A 430 -10.65 3.75 -16.57
N SER A 431 -10.11 4.26 -15.48
CA SER A 431 -9.82 5.69 -15.31
C SER A 431 -8.32 5.93 -15.19
N PRO A 432 -7.79 7.04 -15.73
CA PRO A 432 -6.40 7.43 -15.52
C PRO A 432 -6.10 7.61 -14.04
N LEU A 433 -5.02 7.03 -13.56
CA LEU A 433 -4.58 7.13 -12.18
C LEU A 433 -3.06 7.27 -12.14
N LYS A 434 -2.57 8.16 -11.29
CA LYS A 434 -1.13 8.31 -11.00
C LYS A 434 -0.69 7.47 -9.81
N ALA A 435 -1.59 7.22 -8.82
CA ALA A 435 -1.23 6.66 -7.53
C ALA A 435 -0.62 5.25 -7.62
N PHE A 436 0.69 5.18 -7.43
CA PHE A 436 1.50 3.96 -7.44
C PHE A 436 1.03 2.91 -6.42
N THR A 437 0.80 3.32 -5.18
CA THR A 437 0.43 2.41 -4.09
C THR A 437 -0.88 1.68 -4.34
N THR A 438 -1.89 2.38 -4.90
CA THR A 438 -3.18 1.78 -5.25
C THR A 438 -3.03 0.72 -6.33
N ILE A 439 -2.18 0.97 -7.33
CA ILE A 439 -1.93 0.03 -8.43
C ILE A 439 -1.17 -1.18 -7.92
N SER A 440 -0.09 -0.99 -7.16
CA SER A 440 0.72 -2.09 -6.60
C SER A 440 -0.11 -2.99 -5.67
N GLN A 441 -1.04 -2.44 -4.90
CA GLN A 441 -1.96 -3.23 -4.09
C GLN A 441 -2.98 -4.01 -4.94
N SER A 442 -3.46 -3.41 -6.02
CA SER A 442 -4.34 -4.09 -6.98
C SER A 442 -3.62 -5.25 -7.67
N LEU A 443 -2.38 -5.04 -8.08
CA LEU A 443 -1.49 -6.06 -8.62
C LEU A 443 -1.31 -7.22 -7.64
N GLY A 444 -0.94 -6.92 -6.40
CA GLY A 444 -0.71 -7.93 -5.38
C GLY A 444 -1.94 -8.79 -5.10
N ARG A 445 -3.15 -8.22 -5.16
CA ARG A 445 -4.39 -9.01 -4.98
C ARG A 445 -4.68 -9.90 -6.17
N LEU A 446 -4.42 -9.39 -7.37
CA LEU A 446 -4.55 -10.16 -8.59
C LEU A 446 -3.58 -11.35 -8.63
N MET A 447 -2.41 -11.24 -7.98
CA MET A 447 -1.42 -12.30 -7.86
C MET A 447 -1.82 -13.44 -6.92
N ARG A 448 -2.87 -13.30 -6.10
CA ARG A 448 -3.30 -14.36 -5.18
C ARG A 448 -3.72 -15.60 -5.95
N LYS A 449 -3.27 -16.75 -5.46
CA LYS A 449 -3.61 -18.05 -6.07
C LYS A 449 -5.07 -18.41 -5.87
N HIS A 450 -5.65 -18.97 -6.91
CA HIS A 450 -6.97 -19.62 -6.88
C HIS A 450 -6.94 -20.84 -7.83
N PRO A 451 -7.63 -21.95 -7.52
CA PRO A 451 -7.61 -23.15 -8.36
C PRO A 451 -8.02 -22.92 -9.83
N SER A 452 -8.95 -21.98 -10.07
CA SER A 452 -9.42 -21.61 -11.41
C SER A 452 -8.45 -20.76 -12.22
N LYS A 453 -7.28 -20.36 -11.64
CA LYS A 453 -6.44 -19.29 -12.17
C LYS A 453 -5.03 -19.76 -12.45
N THR A 454 -4.64 -19.79 -13.72
CA THR A 454 -3.29 -20.07 -14.18
C THR A 454 -2.47 -18.80 -14.44
N GLU A 455 -3.14 -17.73 -14.87
CA GLU A 455 -2.57 -16.40 -15.06
C GLU A 455 -3.63 -15.33 -14.77
N ALA A 456 -3.18 -14.11 -14.58
CA ALA A 456 -4.04 -12.95 -14.46
C ALA A 456 -3.59 -11.85 -15.43
N VAL A 457 -4.53 -11.05 -15.94
CA VAL A 457 -4.21 -10.01 -16.91
C VAL A 457 -4.77 -8.67 -16.46
N ILE A 458 -3.94 -7.63 -16.56
CA ILE A 458 -4.35 -6.25 -16.38
C ILE A 458 -4.48 -5.57 -17.74
N PHE A 459 -5.63 -4.99 -17.99
CA PHE A 459 -5.85 -4.10 -19.11
C PHE A 459 -5.70 -2.66 -18.63
N ASP A 460 -4.55 -2.06 -18.92
CA ASP A 460 -4.27 -0.66 -18.62
C ASP A 460 -4.71 0.20 -19.82
N ILE A 461 -5.81 0.94 -19.66
CA ILE A 461 -6.36 1.81 -20.70
C ILE A 461 -5.54 3.09 -20.76
N VAL A 462 -4.85 3.30 -21.90
CA VAL A 462 -3.89 4.38 -22.11
C VAL A 462 -4.40 5.35 -23.15
N ASP A 463 -4.80 6.55 -22.72
CA ASP A 463 -5.30 7.60 -23.61
C ASP A 463 -4.12 8.31 -24.31
N ASN A 464 -3.81 7.90 -25.55
CA ASN A 464 -2.69 8.46 -26.34
C ASN A 464 -3.11 9.74 -27.06
N LEU A 465 -3.19 10.84 -26.30
CA LEU A 465 -3.52 12.18 -26.76
C LEU A 465 -2.26 13.04 -26.97
N GLY A 466 -1.11 12.40 -27.23
CA GLY A 466 0.20 13.01 -27.46
C GLY A 466 1.17 12.88 -26.29
N LYS A 467 2.48 12.90 -26.58
CA LYS A 467 3.56 12.63 -25.60
C LYS A 467 3.55 13.54 -24.37
N SER A 468 3.11 14.79 -24.51
CA SER A 468 3.05 15.77 -23.41
C SER A 468 1.75 15.70 -22.59
N CYS A 469 0.75 14.89 -23.03
CA CYS A 469 -0.52 14.72 -22.34
C CYS A 469 -0.32 14.18 -20.92
N ILE A 470 -1.09 14.71 -19.96
CA ILE A 470 -1.00 14.30 -18.56
C ILE A 470 -1.28 12.80 -18.37
N PHE A 471 -2.22 12.22 -19.15
CA PHE A 471 -2.56 10.81 -19.06
C PHE A 471 -1.43 9.89 -19.56
N MET A 472 -0.69 10.33 -20.59
CA MET A 472 0.53 9.62 -21.02
C MET A 472 1.65 9.72 -20.00
N LYS A 473 1.79 10.85 -19.28
CA LYS A 473 2.74 10.98 -18.17
C LYS A 473 2.36 10.07 -17.01
N GLN A 474 1.07 9.98 -16.67
CA GLN A 474 0.56 9.06 -15.65
C GLN A 474 0.81 7.59 -16.02
N TYR A 475 0.60 7.20 -17.27
CA TYR A 475 0.94 5.86 -17.76
C TYR A 475 2.44 5.56 -17.63
N LYS A 476 3.32 6.44 -18.13
CA LYS A 476 4.77 6.27 -17.98
C LYS A 476 5.17 6.09 -16.53
N HIS A 477 4.60 6.89 -15.64
CA HIS A 477 4.85 6.78 -14.22
C HIS A 477 4.41 5.41 -13.65
N ARG A 478 3.25 4.88 -14.07
CA ARG A 478 2.84 3.51 -13.69
C ARG A 478 3.84 2.45 -14.14
N VAL A 479 4.33 2.58 -15.38
CA VAL A 479 5.33 1.65 -15.93
C VAL A 479 6.62 1.71 -15.12
N GLU A 480 7.16 2.91 -14.90
CA GLU A 480 8.44 3.12 -14.23
C GLU A 480 8.38 2.78 -12.73
N ALA A 481 7.29 3.11 -12.05
CA ALA A 481 7.16 2.96 -10.61
C ALA A 481 6.55 1.62 -10.17
N SER A 482 5.74 0.96 -11.04
CA SER A 482 5.03 -0.27 -10.65
C SER A 482 5.41 -1.47 -11.51
N TYR A 483 5.40 -1.34 -12.84
CA TYR A 483 5.49 -2.53 -13.69
C TYR A 483 6.93 -3.01 -13.88
N ILE A 484 7.87 -2.09 -14.12
CA ILE A 484 9.29 -2.40 -14.29
C ILE A 484 9.93 -2.93 -12.99
N PRO A 485 9.73 -2.30 -11.80
CA PRO A 485 10.34 -2.79 -10.57
C PRO A 485 9.89 -4.18 -10.12
N GLU A 486 8.69 -4.60 -10.52
CA GLU A 486 8.17 -5.95 -10.25
C GLU A 486 8.39 -6.91 -11.42
N GLU A 487 9.06 -6.45 -12.48
CA GLU A 487 9.44 -7.19 -13.68
C GLU A 487 8.26 -7.90 -14.39
N PHE A 488 7.09 -7.24 -14.44
CA PHE A 488 5.94 -7.79 -15.16
C PHE A 488 6.12 -7.74 -16.67
N GLU A 489 5.57 -8.74 -17.35
CA GLU A 489 5.48 -8.74 -18.82
C GLU A 489 4.51 -7.67 -19.29
N ILE A 490 4.97 -6.72 -20.10
CA ILE A 490 4.16 -5.62 -20.65
C ILE A 490 3.95 -5.83 -22.15
N GLN A 491 2.72 -6.03 -22.56
CA GLN A 491 2.31 -6.15 -23.95
C GLN A 491 1.56 -4.89 -24.39
N LYS A 492 2.02 -4.24 -25.46
CA LYS A 492 1.32 -3.11 -26.07
C LYS A 492 0.23 -3.60 -27.01
N VAL A 493 -0.96 -3.01 -26.90
CA VAL A 493 -2.09 -3.23 -27.80
C VAL A 493 -2.55 -1.88 -28.33
N ASP A 494 -2.49 -1.65 -29.63
CA ASP A 494 -2.93 -0.41 -30.27
C ASP A 494 -4.39 -0.52 -30.76
N VAL A 495 -5.20 0.48 -30.43
CA VAL A 495 -6.59 0.61 -30.84
C VAL A 495 -6.81 1.97 -31.47
N SER A 496 -7.29 2.02 -32.71
CA SER A 496 -7.66 3.28 -33.39
C SER A 496 -9.01 3.77 -32.90
N MET A 497 -9.07 5.05 -32.55
CA MET A 497 -10.26 5.72 -32.02
C MET A 497 -11.08 6.38 -33.13
#